data_ce0f32823cc7423c7326e459defb8fbf
#
_entry.id   ce0f32823cc7423c7326e459defb8fbf
#
_cell.length_a   1.000
_cell.length_b   1.000
_cell.length_c   1.000
_cell.angle_alpha   90.00
_cell.angle_beta   90.00
_cell.angle_gamma   90.00
#
_symmetry.space_group_name_H-M   'P 1'
#
loop_
_entity.id
_entity.type
_entity.pdbx_description
1 polymer ?
#
loop_
_entity_poly.entity_id
_entity_poly.type
_entity_poly.pdbx_seq_one_letter_code
_entity_poly.pdbx_strand_id
1 'polypeptide(L)'
;MNFRQFTDSCFAILSRYTIENLIIDMRENGGGSEGNEDYLFSWLTDHPYIKYDSVELSRFEFSFINYTDYASDSDKTALYKELRDENELTNSGRIIRKRELYKPASPRSNSFKGHLYILTSGWTYSGGAEFCSLVREHADAIFIGQETGGGYYGNTSGTILELTLPVTKLRIDIPILKFNLAVHKGIRGRGVIPDYEVKPSCESFNQRVDKELKLALSLIDK
;
A
#
# COMPACT_ATOMS: atom_id res chain seq x y z
N MET A 1 16.16 -5.26 -14.15
CA MET A 1 15.85 -5.99 -12.89
C MET A 1 14.44 -5.60 -12.52
N ASN A 2 13.53 -6.54 -12.28
CA ASN A 2 12.19 -6.23 -11.80
C ASN A 2 12.20 -6.08 -10.26
N PHE A 3 11.10 -5.58 -9.68
CA PHE A 3 11.00 -5.30 -8.25
C PHE A 3 11.32 -6.52 -7.37
N ARG A 4 10.79 -7.70 -7.71
CA ARG A 4 11.01 -8.93 -6.93
C ARG A 4 12.48 -9.37 -6.95
N GLN A 5 13.11 -9.37 -8.12
CA GLN A 5 14.54 -9.70 -8.23
C GLN A 5 15.43 -8.72 -7.45
N PHE A 6 15.07 -7.42 -7.46
CA PHE A 6 15.76 -6.41 -6.66
C PHE A 6 15.61 -6.72 -5.16
N THR A 7 14.39 -6.93 -4.70
CA THR A 7 14.10 -7.25 -3.30
C THR A 7 14.82 -8.50 -2.84
N ASP A 8 14.76 -9.59 -3.62
CA ASP A 8 15.46 -10.85 -3.32
C ASP A 8 16.97 -10.63 -3.17
N SER A 9 17.57 -9.83 -4.07
CA SER A 9 18.99 -9.50 -4.02
C SER A 9 19.36 -8.71 -2.77
N CYS A 10 18.54 -7.73 -2.38
CA CYS A 10 18.75 -6.96 -1.17
C CYS A 10 18.73 -7.86 0.08
N PHE A 11 17.68 -8.69 0.24
CA PHE A 11 17.56 -9.55 1.42
C PHE A 11 18.59 -10.67 1.45
N ALA A 12 19.07 -11.16 0.30
CA ALA A 12 20.22 -12.07 0.24
C ALA A 12 21.51 -11.40 0.76
N ILE A 13 21.73 -10.11 0.46
CA ILE A 13 22.86 -9.34 0.98
C ILE A 13 22.70 -9.12 2.49
N LEU A 14 21.51 -8.69 2.96
CA LEU A 14 21.24 -8.48 4.39
C LEU A 14 21.52 -9.74 5.20
N SER A 15 21.05 -10.90 4.73
CA SER A 15 21.28 -12.20 5.37
C SER A 15 22.76 -12.59 5.36
N ARG A 16 23.46 -12.39 4.23
CA ARG A 16 24.88 -12.75 4.08
C ARG A 16 25.80 -11.99 5.03
N TYR A 17 25.52 -10.71 5.27
CA TYR A 17 26.36 -9.84 6.10
C TYR A 17 25.83 -9.67 7.53
N THR A 18 24.80 -10.41 7.92
CA THR A 18 24.20 -10.37 9.25
C THR A 18 23.90 -8.93 9.69
N ILE A 19 23.22 -8.21 8.81
CA ILE A 19 22.84 -6.81 9.06
C ILE A 19 21.80 -6.77 10.18
N GLU A 20 22.06 -5.98 11.22
CA GLU A 20 21.21 -5.90 12.41
C GLU A 20 20.14 -4.79 12.31
N ASN A 21 20.39 -3.77 11.50
CA ASN A 21 19.48 -2.61 11.38
C ASN A 21 19.15 -2.35 9.92
N LEU A 22 17.85 -2.22 9.61
CA LEU A 22 17.34 -1.95 8.26
C LEU A 22 16.46 -0.70 8.28
N ILE A 23 16.80 0.28 7.48
CA ILE A 23 15.97 1.46 7.23
C ILE A 23 15.31 1.29 5.86
N ILE A 24 13.98 1.35 5.81
CA ILE A 24 13.20 1.37 4.57
C ILE A 24 12.58 2.76 4.41
N ASP A 25 12.97 3.45 3.33
CA ASP A 25 12.46 4.78 3.03
C ASP A 25 11.20 4.70 2.14
N MET A 26 10.06 5.02 2.73
CA MET A 26 8.75 5.06 2.07
C MET A 26 8.25 6.48 1.82
N ARG A 27 9.05 7.51 2.09
CA ARG A 27 8.61 8.91 2.08
C ARG A 27 8.08 9.40 0.73
N GLU A 28 8.61 8.87 -0.36
CA GLU A 28 8.18 9.23 -1.73
C GLU A 28 7.48 8.06 -2.44
N ASN A 29 7.03 7.05 -1.69
CA ASN A 29 6.38 5.89 -2.26
C ASN A 29 4.87 6.13 -2.41
N GLY A 30 4.46 6.53 -3.61
CA GLY A 30 3.04 6.74 -3.97
C GLY A 30 2.24 5.47 -4.23
N GLY A 31 2.84 4.29 -4.08
CA GLY A 31 2.23 3.00 -4.39
C GLY A 31 2.79 2.37 -5.66
N GLY A 32 2.00 1.50 -6.28
CA GLY A 32 2.41 0.79 -7.50
C GLY A 32 1.56 -0.45 -7.78
N SER A 33 2.15 -1.43 -8.43
CA SER A 33 1.44 -2.67 -8.78
C SER A 33 1.08 -3.48 -7.54
N GLU A 34 -0.17 -3.90 -7.44
CA GLU A 34 -0.68 -4.76 -6.35
C GLU A 34 0.19 -6.01 -6.18
N GLY A 35 0.50 -6.34 -4.94
CA GLY A 35 1.31 -7.50 -4.55
C GLY A 35 2.82 -7.23 -4.43
N ASN A 36 3.32 -6.05 -4.80
CA ASN A 36 4.72 -5.68 -4.54
C ASN A 36 4.94 -5.37 -3.05
N GLU A 37 4.00 -4.70 -2.41
CA GLU A 37 3.97 -4.42 -0.98
C GLU A 37 3.91 -5.71 -0.15
N ASP A 38 3.10 -6.68 -0.56
CA ASP A 38 3.03 -8.02 0.03
C ASP A 38 4.36 -8.75 -0.10
N TYR A 39 4.95 -8.67 -1.30
CA TYR A 39 6.23 -9.33 -1.57
C TYR A 39 7.33 -8.77 -0.67
N LEU A 40 7.42 -7.44 -0.53
CA LEU A 40 8.38 -6.80 0.36
C LEU A 40 8.10 -7.19 1.82
N PHE A 41 6.83 -7.14 2.24
CA PHE A 41 6.46 -7.45 3.61
C PHE A 41 6.72 -8.92 3.98
N SER A 42 6.62 -9.87 3.03
CA SER A 42 6.94 -11.28 3.27
C SER A 42 8.39 -11.53 3.72
N TRP A 43 9.31 -10.59 3.50
CA TRP A 43 10.68 -10.60 3.98
C TRP A 43 10.87 -10.03 5.39
N LEU A 44 9.82 -9.43 5.97
CA LEU A 44 9.87 -8.71 7.25
C LEU A 44 9.01 -9.34 8.34
N THR A 45 8.22 -10.33 8.00
CA THR A 45 7.35 -11.07 8.94
C THR A 45 7.87 -12.47 9.20
N ASP A 46 7.47 -13.08 10.31
CA ASP A 46 7.80 -14.45 10.69
C ASP A 46 6.58 -15.38 10.79
N HIS A 47 5.39 -14.84 10.54
CA HIS A 47 4.15 -15.62 10.56
C HIS A 47 3.26 -15.29 9.36
N PRO A 48 2.40 -16.24 8.94
CA PRO A 48 1.44 -16.01 7.88
C PRO A 48 0.45 -14.89 8.24
N TYR A 49 0.02 -14.14 7.23
CA TYR A 49 -0.96 -13.06 7.39
C TYR A 49 -1.96 -13.04 6.23
N ILE A 50 -3.08 -12.37 6.43
CA ILE A 50 -4.05 -12.04 5.39
C ILE A 50 -4.01 -10.53 5.21
N LYS A 51 -3.80 -10.08 3.98
CA LYS A 51 -3.69 -8.65 3.68
C LYS A 51 -5.05 -7.94 3.75
N TYR A 52 -6.06 -8.50 3.09
CA TYR A 52 -7.37 -7.88 2.99
C TYR A 52 -8.42 -8.60 3.82
N ASP A 53 -9.15 -7.87 4.63
CA ASP A 53 -10.42 -8.32 5.23
C ASP A 53 -11.49 -8.44 4.15
N SER A 54 -11.60 -7.41 3.30
CA SER A 54 -12.50 -7.40 2.15
C SER A 54 -12.04 -6.40 1.07
N VAL A 55 -12.44 -6.68 -0.18
CA VAL A 55 -12.41 -5.71 -1.27
C VAL A 55 -13.83 -5.55 -1.77
N GLU A 56 -14.36 -4.34 -1.71
CA GLU A 56 -15.73 -4.03 -2.09
C GLU A 56 -15.76 -3.40 -3.48
N LEU A 57 -16.65 -3.90 -4.33
CA LEU A 57 -16.96 -3.31 -5.64
C LEU A 57 -18.22 -2.45 -5.51
N SER A 58 -18.20 -1.24 -6.05
CA SER A 58 -19.35 -0.34 -5.99
C SER A 58 -20.56 -0.84 -6.81
N ARG A 59 -20.32 -1.31 -8.03
CA ARG A 59 -21.34 -1.84 -8.96
C ARG A 59 -20.70 -2.73 -10.01
N PHE A 60 -21.47 -3.67 -10.61
CA PHE A 60 -21.00 -4.46 -11.75
C PHE A 60 -21.07 -3.70 -13.08
N GLU A 61 -21.94 -2.67 -13.20
CA GLU A 61 -22.16 -1.89 -14.43
C GLU A 61 -22.31 -0.42 -14.11
N PHE A 62 -21.83 0.44 -15.00
CA PHE A 62 -21.79 1.89 -14.83
C PHE A 62 -22.52 2.57 -15.99
N SER A 63 -23.56 3.36 -15.68
CA SER A 63 -24.36 4.10 -16.67
C SER A 63 -23.55 5.12 -17.48
N PHE A 64 -22.44 5.59 -16.91
CA PHE A 64 -21.56 6.59 -17.52
C PHE A 64 -20.36 5.98 -18.28
N ILE A 65 -20.26 4.67 -18.40
CA ILE A 65 -19.10 3.94 -18.97
C ILE A 65 -18.71 4.43 -20.37
N ASN A 66 -19.69 4.89 -21.19
CA ASN A 66 -19.44 5.42 -22.52
C ASN A 66 -18.68 6.75 -22.55
N TYR A 67 -18.49 7.38 -21.42
CA TYR A 67 -17.73 8.62 -21.26
C TYR A 67 -16.39 8.40 -20.55
N THR A 68 -15.98 7.14 -20.40
CA THR A 68 -14.73 6.77 -19.73
C THR A 68 -13.71 6.21 -20.72
N ASP A 69 -12.51 5.95 -20.24
CA ASP A 69 -11.46 5.21 -20.93
C ASP A 69 -11.86 3.77 -21.34
N TYR A 70 -12.93 3.22 -20.75
CA TYR A 70 -13.55 1.93 -21.09
C TYR A 70 -14.75 2.07 -22.05
N ALA A 71 -14.85 3.12 -22.86
CA ALA A 71 -16.01 3.40 -23.71
C ALA A 71 -16.20 2.42 -24.89
N SER A 72 -15.13 1.73 -25.34
CA SER A 72 -15.26 0.75 -26.43
C SER A 72 -16.05 -0.49 -25.98
N ASP A 73 -16.75 -1.15 -26.91
CA ASP A 73 -17.53 -2.35 -26.58
C ASP A 73 -16.65 -3.52 -26.10
N SER A 74 -15.43 -3.62 -26.63
CA SER A 74 -14.45 -4.62 -26.20
C SER A 74 -13.99 -4.38 -24.76
N ASP A 75 -13.65 -3.14 -24.42
CA ASP A 75 -13.13 -2.79 -23.09
C ASP A 75 -14.22 -2.90 -22.02
N LYS A 76 -15.45 -2.43 -22.33
CA LYS A 76 -16.63 -2.64 -21.46
C LYS A 76 -16.87 -4.12 -21.18
N THR A 77 -16.85 -4.95 -22.23
CA THR A 77 -17.10 -6.39 -22.10
C THR A 77 -16.01 -7.05 -21.25
N ALA A 78 -14.75 -6.70 -21.49
CA ALA A 78 -13.61 -7.21 -20.72
C ALA A 78 -13.71 -6.81 -19.26
N LEU A 79 -13.92 -5.51 -18.97
CA LEU A 79 -14.09 -5.00 -17.61
C LEU A 79 -15.24 -5.69 -16.87
N TYR A 80 -16.44 -5.71 -17.47
CA TYR A 80 -17.62 -6.28 -16.80
C TYR A 80 -17.50 -7.79 -16.59
N LYS A 81 -16.79 -8.49 -17.47
CA LYS A 81 -16.46 -9.90 -17.27
C LYS A 81 -15.53 -10.06 -16.09
N GLU A 82 -14.42 -9.32 -16.03
CA GLU A 82 -13.46 -9.35 -14.93
C GLU A 82 -14.15 -9.05 -13.59
N LEU A 83 -14.97 -7.99 -13.53
CA LEU A 83 -15.68 -7.63 -12.30
C LEU A 83 -16.61 -8.75 -11.81
N ARG A 84 -17.29 -9.48 -12.71
CA ARG A 84 -18.15 -10.62 -12.35
C ARG A 84 -17.35 -11.88 -12.02
N ASP A 85 -16.23 -12.09 -12.68
CA ASP A 85 -15.37 -13.24 -12.42
C ASP A 85 -14.71 -13.14 -11.02
N GLU A 86 -14.35 -11.93 -10.59
CA GLU A 86 -13.67 -11.72 -9.32
C GLU A 86 -14.59 -11.42 -8.13
N ASN A 87 -15.81 -10.96 -8.36
CA ASN A 87 -16.68 -10.47 -7.29
C ASN A 87 -18.04 -11.21 -7.27
N GLU A 88 -18.67 -11.18 -6.10
CA GLU A 88 -19.98 -11.76 -5.86
C GLU A 88 -20.89 -10.84 -5.05
N LEU A 89 -22.20 -10.93 -5.31
CA LEU A 89 -23.21 -10.22 -4.54
C LEU A 89 -23.54 -11.01 -3.28
N THR A 90 -23.34 -10.39 -2.13
CA THR A 90 -23.68 -10.98 -0.83
C THR A 90 -25.17 -10.90 -0.52
N ASN A 91 -25.65 -11.70 0.44
CA ASN A 91 -27.03 -11.62 0.96
C ASN A 91 -27.36 -10.25 1.58
N SER A 92 -26.37 -9.46 1.98
CA SER A 92 -26.53 -8.11 2.51
C SER A 92 -26.62 -7.03 1.42
N GLY A 93 -26.53 -7.40 0.14
CA GLY A 93 -26.56 -6.48 -0.99
C GLY A 93 -25.21 -5.80 -1.30
N ARG A 94 -24.13 -6.16 -0.61
CA ARG A 94 -22.77 -5.69 -0.92
C ARG A 94 -22.16 -6.56 -2.01
N ILE A 95 -21.36 -5.97 -2.89
CA ILE A 95 -20.57 -6.70 -3.87
C ILE A 95 -19.14 -6.76 -3.31
N ILE A 96 -18.63 -7.96 -3.11
CA ILE A 96 -17.30 -8.18 -2.54
C ILE A 96 -16.48 -9.11 -3.42
N ARG A 97 -15.16 -8.98 -3.38
CA ARG A 97 -14.24 -9.93 -4.01
C ARG A 97 -14.43 -11.32 -3.41
N LYS A 98 -14.46 -12.34 -4.26
CA LYS A 98 -14.68 -13.74 -3.86
C LYS A 98 -13.60 -14.22 -2.88
N ARG A 99 -14.02 -14.97 -1.87
CA ARG A 99 -13.17 -15.39 -0.74
C ARG A 99 -11.95 -16.20 -1.17
N GLU A 100 -12.06 -17.02 -2.19
CA GLU A 100 -10.97 -17.84 -2.74
C GLU A 100 -9.82 -17.03 -3.34
N LEU A 101 -10.01 -15.76 -3.60
CA LEU A 101 -8.97 -14.85 -4.09
C LEU A 101 -8.09 -14.26 -2.96
N TYR A 102 -8.53 -14.38 -1.70
CA TYR A 102 -7.75 -13.99 -0.53
C TYR A 102 -6.86 -15.15 -0.07
N LYS A 103 -5.64 -15.20 -0.56
CA LYS A 103 -4.69 -16.22 -0.13
C LYS A 103 -3.85 -15.71 1.01
N PRO A 104 -3.71 -16.48 2.11
CA PRO A 104 -2.73 -16.13 3.13
C PRO A 104 -1.35 -16.03 2.51
N ALA A 105 -0.67 -14.93 2.80
CA ALA A 105 0.74 -14.76 2.46
C ALA A 105 1.60 -15.44 3.53
N SER A 106 2.72 -16.03 3.10
CA SER A 106 3.66 -16.70 4.00
C SER A 106 4.97 -15.93 4.06
N PRO A 107 5.63 -15.92 5.23
CA PRO A 107 6.95 -15.33 5.36
C PRO A 107 7.98 -16.06 4.48
N ARG A 108 9.03 -15.35 4.10
CA ARG A 108 10.19 -15.94 3.45
C ARG A 108 11.04 -16.71 4.47
N SER A 109 11.68 -17.81 4.02
CA SER A 109 12.50 -18.67 4.90
C SER A 109 13.62 -17.91 5.61
N ASN A 110 14.16 -16.87 4.95
CA ASN A 110 15.26 -16.03 5.47
C ASN A 110 14.75 -14.59 5.71
N SER A 111 13.56 -14.42 6.30
CA SER A 111 13.03 -13.11 6.64
C SER A 111 13.98 -12.36 7.58
N PHE A 112 14.04 -11.04 7.44
CA PHE A 112 14.86 -10.16 8.27
C PHE A 112 14.43 -10.23 9.73
N LYS A 113 15.39 -10.29 10.65
CA LYS A 113 15.14 -10.46 12.10
C LYS A 113 15.76 -9.35 12.95
N GLY A 114 16.41 -8.38 12.32
CA GLY A 114 17.01 -7.23 13.01
C GLY A 114 15.99 -6.13 13.30
N HIS A 115 16.50 -4.98 13.71
CA HIS A 115 15.72 -3.79 14.00
C HIS A 115 15.27 -3.10 12.72
N LEU A 116 13.98 -2.79 12.63
CA LEU A 116 13.36 -2.21 11.43
C LEU A 116 12.94 -0.76 11.69
N TYR A 117 13.37 0.13 10.80
CA TYR A 117 13.01 1.55 10.81
C TYR A 117 12.32 1.89 9.49
N ILE A 118 11.16 2.55 9.55
CA ILE A 118 10.40 2.96 8.38
C ILE A 118 10.30 4.48 8.35
N LEU A 119 10.83 5.09 7.29
CA LEU A 119 10.66 6.53 7.08
C LEU A 119 9.38 6.77 6.27
N THR A 120 8.50 7.64 6.79
CA THR A 120 7.18 7.93 6.17
C THR A 120 6.95 9.43 5.99
N SER A 121 6.11 9.77 5.03
CA SER A 121 5.66 11.14 4.81
C SER A 121 4.21 11.21 4.32
N GLY A 122 3.67 12.41 4.20
CA GLY A 122 2.37 12.65 3.56
C GLY A 122 2.28 12.19 2.09
N TRP A 123 3.39 11.85 1.44
CA TRP A 123 3.44 11.29 0.08
C TRP A 123 3.47 9.77 0.04
N THR A 124 3.43 9.09 1.20
CA THR A 124 3.31 7.64 1.28
C THR A 124 1.86 7.24 1.05
N TYR A 125 1.53 6.73 -0.15
CA TYR A 125 0.16 6.44 -0.59
C TYR A 125 -0.03 5.01 -1.09
N SER A 126 -1.30 4.59 -1.26
CA SER A 126 -1.70 3.34 -1.93
C SER A 126 -0.92 2.14 -1.39
N GLY A 127 -0.30 1.32 -2.26
CA GLY A 127 0.54 0.18 -1.85
C GLY A 127 1.67 0.55 -0.87
N GLY A 128 2.21 1.78 -0.93
CA GLY A 128 3.18 2.26 0.05
C GLY A 128 2.59 2.40 1.46
N ALA A 129 1.36 2.93 1.57
CA ALA A 129 0.65 3.02 2.84
C ALA A 129 0.15 1.65 3.32
N GLU A 130 -0.31 0.77 2.41
CA GLU A 130 -0.67 -0.61 2.75
C GLU A 130 0.52 -1.38 3.33
N PHE A 131 1.71 -1.26 2.73
CA PHE A 131 2.95 -1.81 3.29
C PHE A 131 3.20 -1.30 4.71
N CYS A 132 3.12 0.01 4.92
CA CYS A 132 3.29 0.60 6.24
C CYS A 132 2.26 0.08 7.26
N SER A 133 1.01 -0.10 6.84
CA SER A 133 -0.06 -0.66 7.69
C SER A 133 0.22 -2.12 8.07
N LEU A 134 0.67 -2.95 7.12
CA LEU A 134 1.07 -4.35 7.37
C LEU A 134 2.26 -4.42 8.34
N VAL A 135 3.28 -3.58 8.12
CA VAL A 135 4.44 -3.52 9.04
C VAL A 135 4.00 -3.10 10.44
N ARG A 136 3.18 -2.06 10.57
CA ARG A 136 2.66 -1.59 11.87
C ARG A 136 1.81 -2.64 12.58
N GLU A 137 1.06 -3.44 11.84
CA GLU A 137 0.20 -4.49 12.40
C GLU A 137 0.98 -5.71 12.87
N HIS A 138 1.96 -6.16 12.08
CA HIS A 138 2.52 -7.51 12.20
C HIS A 138 4.03 -7.56 12.49
N ALA A 139 4.74 -6.45 12.45
CA ALA A 139 6.18 -6.39 12.71
C ALA A 139 6.51 -5.39 13.80
N ASP A 140 7.62 -5.61 14.49
CA ASP A 140 8.19 -4.64 15.42
C ASP A 140 9.08 -3.68 14.62
N ALA A 141 8.58 -2.47 14.41
CA ALA A 141 9.25 -1.45 13.61
C ALA A 141 9.05 -0.05 14.20
N ILE A 142 10.08 0.79 14.11
CA ILE A 142 10.04 2.19 14.50
C ILE A 142 9.73 3.03 13.25
N PHE A 143 8.64 3.80 13.29
CA PHE A 143 8.23 4.71 12.23
C PHE A 143 8.68 6.13 12.54
N ILE A 144 9.33 6.78 11.57
CA ILE A 144 9.92 8.11 11.72
C ILE A 144 9.47 8.99 10.55
N GLY A 145 9.07 10.22 10.82
CA GLY A 145 8.70 11.20 9.81
C GLY A 145 7.32 11.80 10.01
N GLN A 146 6.46 11.71 9.02
CA GLN A 146 5.09 12.22 9.08
C GLN A 146 4.09 11.09 8.90
N GLU A 147 2.85 11.33 9.31
CA GLU A 147 1.73 10.42 9.02
C GLU A 147 1.64 10.13 7.53
N THR A 148 1.39 8.89 7.14
CA THR A 148 1.18 8.53 5.73
C THR A 148 -0.05 9.24 5.17
N GLY A 149 0.02 9.67 3.90
CA GLY A 149 -1.14 10.25 3.22
C GLY A 149 -2.21 9.20 2.89
N GLY A 150 -1.82 7.95 2.67
CA GLY A 150 -2.74 6.83 2.55
C GLY A 150 -3.26 6.35 3.89
N GLY A 151 -4.53 5.86 3.91
CA GLY A 151 -5.22 5.44 5.13
C GLY A 151 -4.68 4.12 5.70
N TYR A 152 -4.70 4.01 7.05
CA TYR A 152 -4.27 2.79 7.76
C TYR A 152 -5.12 1.56 7.42
N TYR A 153 -6.43 1.72 7.35
CA TYR A 153 -7.38 0.62 7.16
C TYR A 153 -7.64 0.27 5.70
N GLY A 154 -6.97 0.92 4.76
CA GLY A 154 -7.12 0.69 3.33
C GLY A 154 -7.40 1.97 2.55
N ASN A 155 -7.82 1.78 1.31
CA ASN A 155 -7.99 2.88 0.35
C ASN A 155 -9.04 2.55 -0.71
N THR A 156 -9.30 3.52 -1.58
CA THR A 156 -10.05 3.35 -2.82
C THR A 156 -9.08 3.48 -3.99
N SER A 157 -8.65 2.37 -4.55
CA SER A 157 -7.66 2.30 -5.63
C SER A 157 -7.99 1.13 -6.59
N GLY A 158 -6.98 0.54 -7.22
CA GLY A 158 -7.16 -0.55 -8.18
C GLY A 158 -7.75 -0.03 -9.47
N THR A 159 -8.91 -0.54 -9.88
CA THR A 159 -9.57 -0.09 -11.11
C THR A 159 -10.18 1.29 -10.93
N ILE A 160 -9.72 2.25 -11.72
CA ILE A 160 -10.20 3.64 -11.74
C ILE A 160 -10.78 3.89 -13.12
N LEU A 161 -12.01 4.42 -13.19
CA LEU A 161 -12.64 4.85 -14.43
C LEU A 161 -12.34 6.35 -14.64
N GLU A 162 -11.59 6.69 -15.68
CA GLU A 162 -11.33 8.09 -16.07
C GLU A 162 -12.55 8.64 -16.85
N LEU A 163 -13.46 9.31 -16.15
CA LEU A 163 -14.64 9.92 -16.77
C LEU A 163 -14.31 11.28 -17.38
N THR A 164 -14.58 11.46 -18.67
CA THR A 164 -14.52 12.78 -19.31
C THR A 164 -15.93 13.34 -19.47
N LEU A 165 -16.23 14.46 -18.81
CA LEU A 165 -17.53 15.11 -18.92
C LEU A 165 -17.80 15.60 -20.35
N PRO A 166 -18.97 15.30 -20.94
CA PRO A 166 -19.20 15.50 -22.37
C PRO A 166 -19.21 16.97 -22.79
N VAL A 167 -19.62 17.88 -21.90
CA VAL A 167 -19.72 19.33 -22.18
C VAL A 167 -18.44 20.06 -21.79
N THR A 168 -18.05 20.00 -20.53
CA THR A 168 -16.93 20.78 -19.96
C THR A 168 -15.55 20.19 -20.29
N LYS A 169 -15.50 18.91 -20.70
CA LYS A 169 -14.26 18.14 -20.93
C LYS A 169 -13.39 17.96 -19.68
N LEU A 170 -13.92 18.24 -18.50
CA LEU A 170 -13.24 17.94 -17.25
C LEU A 170 -13.10 16.42 -17.09
N ARG A 171 -11.95 16.00 -16.58
CA ARG A 171 -11.68 14.60 -16.25
C ARG A 171 -11.89 14.37 -14.76
N ILE A 172 -12.46 13.23 -14.43
CA ILE A 172 -12.76 12.80 -13.06
C ILE A 172 -12.34 11.35 -12.94
N ASP A 173 -11.43 11.06 -12.02
CA ASP A 173 -11.03 9.70 -11.67
C ASP A 173 -12.02 9.13 -10.66
N ILE A 174 -12.69 8.05 -11.04
CA ILE A 174 -13.71 7.37 -10.23
C ILE A 174 -13.19 5.99 -9.84
N PRO A 175 -12.67 5.81 -8.62
CA PRO A 175 -12.31 4.49 -8.13
C PRO A 175 -13.57 3.67 -7.88
N ILE A 176 -13.58 2.43 -8.36
CA ILE A 176 -14.74 1.54 -8.24
C ILE A 176 -14.56 0.44 -7.19
N LEU A 177 -13.33 0.27 -6.69
CA LEU A 177 -12.98 -0.69 -5.64
C LEU A 177 -12.62 0.04 -4.34
N LYS A 178 -12.97 -0.61 -3.22
CA LYS A 178 -12.56 -0.21 -1.88
C LYS A 178 -11.86 -1.38 -1.20
N PHE A 179 -10.60 -1.20 -0.90
CA PHE A 179 -9.76 -2.16 -0.20
C PHE A 179 -9.84 -1.93 1.31
N ASN A 180 -10.24 -2.94 2.06
CA ASN A 180 -10.21 -2.93 3.51
C ASN A 180 -9.13 -3.91 3.98
N LEU A 181 -8.07 -3.38 4.61
CA LEU A 181 -6.98 -4.19 5.13
C LEU A 181 -7.40 -4.94 6.40
N ALA A 182 -6.84 -6.13 6.60
CA ALA A 182 -7.04 -6.93 7.80
C ALA A 182 -6.11 -6.45 8.94
N VAL A 183 -6.28 -5.19 9.35
CA VAL A 183 -5.47 -4.52 10.38
C VAL A 183 -6.37 -3.86 11.44
N HIS A 184 -5.87 -3.71 12.68
CA HIS A 184 -6.71 -3.32 13.84
C HIS A 184 -6.09 -2.24 14.73
N LYS A 185 -4.77 -2.00 14.67
CA LYS A 185 -4.04 -1.11 15.60
C LYS A 185 -4.17 0.39 15.31
N GLY A 186 -4.63 0.76 14.11
CA GLY A 186 -4.68 2.17 13.68
C GLY A 186 -5.90 2.94 14.18
N ILE A 187 -5.92 4.23 13.89
CA ILE A 187 -7.04 5.13 14.15
C ILE A 187 -7.86 5.28 12.85
N ARG A 188 -9.18 5.09 12.91
CA ARG A 188 -10.05 5.27 11.74
C ARG A 188 -9.98 6.70 11.20
N GLY A 189 -9.87 6.82 9.88
CA GLY A 189 -9.74 8.09 9.18
C GLY A 189 -8.33 8.72 9.23
N ARG A 190 -7.34 7.98 9.78
CA ARG A 190 -5.94 8.39 9.80
C ARG A 190 -5.09 7.42 8.98
N GLY A 191 -3.90 7.87 8.61
CA GLY A 191 -2.83 7.03 8.07
C GLY A 191 -2.06 6.28 9.15
N VAL A 192 -0.87 5.79 8.80
CA VAL A 192 0.10 5.27 9.77
C VAL A 192 0.76 6.46 10.46
N ILE A 193 0.52 6.59 11.76
CA ILE A 193 1.11 7.66 12.58
C ILE A 193 2.53 7.22 12.98
N PRO A 194 3.57 8.05 12.76
CA PRO A 194 4.92 7.70 13.15
C PRO A 194 5.11 7.73 14.67
N ASP A 195 6.06 6.94 15.18
CA ASP A 195 6.48 6.94 16.59
C ASP A 195 7.27 8.21 16.91
N TYR A 196 8.02 8.71 15.92
CA TYR A 196 8.76 9.95 16.00
C TYR A 196 8.34 10.90 14.87
N GLU A 197 7.49 11.87 15.21
CA GLU A 197 7.09 12.90 14.25
C GLU A 197 8.25 13.85 13.96
N VAL A 198 8.62 13.98 12.68
CA VAL A 198 9.64 14.92 12.20
C VAL A 198 8.99 15.91 11.25
N LYS A 199 8.91 17.17 11.67
CA LYS A 199 8.36 18.23 10.84
C LYS A 199 9.42 18.82 9.92
N PRO A 200 9.14 18.97 8.61
CA PRO A 200 10.02 19.69 7.71
C PRO A 200 10.18 21.15 8.18
N SER A 201 11.35 21.73 7.96
CA SER A 201 11.59 23.16 8.23
C SER A 201 12.36 23.78 7.07
N CYS A 202 12.13 25.07 6.84
CA CYS A 202 12.89 25.84 5.83
C CYS A 202 14.39 25.76 6.07
N GLU A 203 14.81 25.73 7.34
CA GLU A 203 16.22 25.63 7.69
C GLU A 203 16.84 24.30 7.23
N SER A 204 16.19 23.16 7.56
CA SER A 204 16.70 21.84 7.15
C SER A 204 16.68 21.68 5.63
N PHE A 205 15.68 22.23 4.95
CA PHE A 205 15.61 22.23 3.50
C PHE A 205 16.78 23.02 2.89
N ASN A 206 17.04 24.24 3.37
CA ASN A 206 18.14 25.09 2.89
C ASN A 206 19.51 24.48 3.17
N GLN A 207 19.67 23.79 4.30
CA GLN A 207 20.91 23.13 4.67
C GLN A 207 21.05 21.72 4.06
N ARG A 208 20.04 21.22 3.32
CA ARG A 208 19.98 19.88 2.76
C ARG A 208 20.18 18.77 3.82
N VAL A 209 19.62 18.99 5.01
CA VAL A 209 19.71 18.02 6.13
C VAL A 209 18.49 17.11 6.10
N ASP A 210 18.72 15.82 5.93
CA ASP A 210 17.71 14.76 6.11
C ASP A 210 17.53 14.46 7.60
N LYS A 211 16.54 15.12 8.20
CA LYS A 211 16.28 15.01 9.66
C LYS A 211 15.77 13.64 10.06
N GLU A 212 14.94 13.04 9.22
CA GLU A 212 14.35 11.72 9.46
C GLU A 212 15.43 10.64 9.46
N LEU A 213 16.27 10.62 8.42
CA LEU A 213 17.39 9.69 8.33
C LEU A 213 18.39 9.92 9.47
N LYS A 214 18.69 11.18 9.78
CA LYS A 214 19.61 11.52 10.90
C LYS A 214 19.06 11.01 12.24
N LEU A 215 17.75 11.13 12.46
CA LEU A 215 17.12 10.60 13.68
C LEU A 215 17.18 9.07 13.70
N ALA A 216 16.86 8.39 12.58
CA ALA A 216 16.96 6.94 12.47
C ALA A 216 18.37 6.45 12.83
N LEU A 217 19.41 7.05 12.26
CA LEU A 217 20.79 6.71 12.56
C LEU A 217 21.13 6.94 14.03
N SER A 218 20.67 8.03 14.64
CA SER A 218 20.90 8.31 16.06
C SER A 218 20.19 7.33 17.02
N LEU A 219 19.14 6.65 16.56
CA LEU A 219 18.46 5.60 17.34
C LEU A 219 19.19 4.26 17.23
N ILE A 220 19.89 4.02 16.12
CA ILE A 220 20.71 2.82 15.89
C ILE A 220 21.99 2.87 16.76
N ASP A 221 22.56 4.04 16.94
CA ASP A 221 23.83 4.24 17.69
C ASP A 221 23.67 4.18 19.22
N LYS A 222 22.46 3.93 19.74
CA LYS A 222 22.17 3.83 21.18
C LYS A 222 22.14 2.38 21.65
#